data_dcb0bf15c1cf5d74165420ef7512cfae
#
_entry.id   dcb0bf15c1cf5d74165420ef7512cfae
#
_cell.length_a   1.000
_cell.length_b   1.000
_cell.length_c   1.000
_cell.angle_alpha   90.00
_cell.angle_beta   90.00
_cell.angle_gamma   90.00
#
_symmetry.space_group_name_H-M   'P 1'
#
loop_
_entity.id
_entity.type
_entity.pdbx_description
1 polymer ?
#
loop_
_entity_poly.entity_id
_entity_poly.type
_entity_poly.pdbx_seq_one_letter_code
_entity_poly.pdbx_strand_id
1 'polypeptide(L)'
;MKRIQGHYVWILAVVCICSLFLFIGEAFFNTRGEPREAVVALSMLKEGNWILPINNGVELAFKPPLFHWMIAAFSTVTGAVTEYTSRMPSALALAVMVLAGYGFYARRRGGEVAFLMGLLTLTNFEMHRAGTNCRVDMVLSALMVLALYQLYRWGEKRLKGVPWLGVLCLSGAFLTKGPVGVLLPCLVVAVFLWIRGMNFWRIFFSFLGIVLLSCVLPACWYVAAYRQGGDRFLQLVLEENVLRFLGKMSYDSHVNPWYYNFITVFAGYVPYTLLVLISLFCLRYRRIQAKPAGWWARLKTYVRNMDDARLFSLLSIAIIFVFYCIPKSKRSVYLLPIYPFIAYFLAEYMIYLVRHHRRVLVSFGGIMGGLSILLFLVFVAVRCGMVPDTVFSGKHAAENIAFMHALEQTSIGLKWIVLLLPLVAVGIFFRVRKKSGWTLLYATVGIVFTLFFALDGFYQPTVLNVKSDKPVADHIATVVPQGRLYSYRTDVYTANRTHPFTINFYLGDRIVPFDVFLPDAGYLVVGESDVEAFREAYPAYEIRQVYDSRHRSCDDHKVVQLYQFRKVGQ
;
A
#
# COMPACT_ATOMS: atom_id res chain seq x y z
N MET A 1 29.87 9.83 19.40
CA MET A 1 28.60 9.13 19.11
C MET A 1 27.45 10.06 18.67
N LYS A 2 27.13 11.19 19.36
CA LYS A 2 25.98 12.06 18.95
C LYS A 2 26.09 12.66 17.51
N ARG A 3 27.29 12.98 17.02
CA ARG A 3 27.50 13.53 15.67
C ARG A 3 27.22 12.51 14.55
N ILE A 4 27.56 11.25 14.76
CA ILE A 4 27.33 10.16 13.78
C ILE A 4 25.83 9.85 13.65
N GLN A 5 25.06 9.96 14.71
CA GLN A 5 23.60 9.76 14.68
C GLN A 5 22.87 10.81 13.81
N GLY A 6 23.31 12.05 13.80
CA GLY A 6 22.74 13.10 12.96
C GLY A 6 22.90 12.81 11.45
N HIS A 7 24.02 12.25 11.02
CA HIS A 7 24.26 11.92 9.61
C HIS A 7 23.31 10.82 9.10
N TYR A 8 23.01 9.80 9.91
CA TYR A 8 22.11 8.72 9.50
C TYR A 8 20.69 9.20 9.20
N VAL A 9 20.17 10.19 9.96
CA VAL A 9 18.83 10.77 9.69
C VAL A 9 18.80 11.42 8.30
N TRP A 10 19.82 12.22 7.98
CA TRP A 10 19.85 12.92 6.71
C TRP A 10 20.04 11.95 5.53
N ILE A 11 20.91 10.95 5.68
CA ILE A 11 21.08 9.91 4.66
C ILE A 11 19.74 9.16 4.45
N LEU A 12 19.07 8.77 5.54
CA LEU A 12 17.80 8.07 5.45
C LEU A 12 16.71 8.95 4.84
N ALA A 13 16.68 10.25 5.14
CA ALA A 13 15.76 11.20 4.51
C ALA A 13 15.99 11.31 3.00
N VAL A 14 17.25 11.42 2.57
CA VAL A 14 17.60 11.43 1.14
C VAL A 14 17.19 10.12 0.47
N VAL A 15 17.47 8.98 1.10
CA VAL A 15 17.05 7.65 0.61
C VAL A 15 15.53 7.56 0.49
N CYS A 16 14.76 8.07 1.47
CA CYS A 16 13.30 8.15 1.39
C CYS A 16 12.85 9.02 0.20
N ILE A 17 13.45 10.20 0.02
CA ILE A 17 13.12 11.09 -1.10
C ILE A 17 13.37 10.39 -2.43
N CYS A 18 14.55 9.82 -2.61
CA CYS A 18 14.90 9.13 -3.85
C CYS A 18 14.00 7.92 -4.11
N SER A 19 13.71 7.12 -3.08
CA SER A 19 12.93 5.88 -3.22
C SER A 19 11.44 6.12 -3.43
N LEU A 20 10.86 7.16 -2.84
CA LEU A 20 9.41 7.30 -2.74
C LEU A 20 8.83 8.43 -3.58
N PHE A 21 9.61 9.42 -4.00
CA PHE A 21 9.04 10.61 -4.65
C PHE A 21 9.50 10.84 -6.08
N LEU A 22 10.62 10.25 -6.53
CA LEU A 22 11.14 10.55 -7.85
C LEU A 22 10.28 9.97 -8.99
N PHE A 23 9.69 8.79 -8.80
CA PHE A 23 9.06 8.03 -9.88
C PHE A 23 7.58 7.72 -9.67
N ILE A 24 6.96 8.16 -8.56
CA ILE A 24 5.56 7.79 -8.24
C ILE A 24 4.52 8.30 -9.26
N GLY A 25 4.86 9.30 -10.07
CA GLY A 25 4.01 9.80 -11.14
C GLY A 25 4.24 9.17 -12.52
N GLU A 26 5.28 8.33 -12.70
CA GLU A 26 5.66 7.78 -14.00
C GLU A 26 4.71 6.69 -14.52
N ALA A 27 4.16 5.90 -13.61
CA ALA A 27 3.18 4.87 -13.96
C ALA A 27 1.76 5.41 -13.89
N PHE A 28 0.99 5.23 -14.98
CA PHE A 28 -0.44 5.51 -15.01
C PHE A 28 -1.21 4.58 -14.05
N PHE A 29 -2.42 4.94 -13.70
CA PHE A 29 -3.30 4.01 -12.99
C PHE A 29 -3.58 2.78 -13.87
N ASN A 30 -3.27 1.61 -13.34
CA ASN A 30 -3.33 0.33 -14.05
C ASN A 30 -4.08 -0.76 -13.26
N THR A 31 -4.77 -0.35 -12.20
CA THR A 31 -5.66 -1.18 -11.38
C THR A 31 -6.74 -0.30 -10.79
N ARG A 32 -7.98 -0.77 -10.71
CA ARG A 32 -9.13 0.00 -10.20
C ARG A 32 -8.97 0.54 -8.76
N GLY A 33 -8.01 0.03 -8.01
CA GLY A 33 -7.85 0.37 -6.58
C GLY A 33 -7.34 1.77 -6.32
N GLU A 34 -6.48 2.31 -7.20
CA GLU A 34 -5.92 3.66 -7.07
C GLU A 34 -6.89 4.74 -7.57
N PRO A 35 -7.42 4.66 -8.82
CA PRO A 35 -8.31 5.69 -9.34
C PRO A 35 -9.62 5.77 -8.55
N ARG A 36 -10.09 4.69 -7.94
CA ARG A 36 -11.25 4.71 -7.05
C ARG A 36 -11.06 5.65 -5.85
N GLU A 37 -9.87 5.70 -5.26
CA GLU A 37 -9.57 6.64 -4.17
C GLU A 37 -9.28 8.04 -4.72
N ALA A 38 -8.64 8.16 -5.89
CA ALA A 38 -8.31 9.45 -6.52
C ALA A 38 -9.55 10.20 -7.00
N VAL A 39 -10.56 9.49 -7.55
CA VAL A 39 -11.84 10.06 -8.00
C VAL A 39 -12.58 10.75 -6.84
N VAL A 40 -12.51 10.22 -5.62
CA VAL A 40 -13.13 10.87 -4.45
C VAL A 40 -12.52 12.25 -4.19
N ALA A 41 -11.20 12.38 -4.25
CA ALA A 41 -10.55 13.68 -4.09
C ALA A 41 -10.84 14.62 -5.27
N LEU A 42 -10.94 14.08 -6.48
CA LEU A 42 -11.35 14.84 -7.67
C LEU A 42 -12.76 15.41 -7.50
N SER A 43 -13.72 14.60 -7.04
CA SER A 43 -15.10 15.04 -6.77
C SER A 43 -15.15 16.07 -5.64
N MET A 44 -14.36 15.90 -4.57
CA MET A 44 -14.22 16.91 -3.51
C MET A 44 -13.85 18.28 -4.05
N LEU A 45 -12.84 18.34 -4.93
CA LEU A 45 -12.38 19.60 -5.51
C LEU A 45 -13.37 20.18 -6.53
N LYS A 46 -14.01 19.31 -7.33
CA LYS A 46 -14.98 19.71 -8.36
C LYS A 46 -16.27 20.26 -7.76
N GLU A 47 -16.77 19.62 -6.70
CA GLU A 47 -18.04 19.99 -6.05
C GLU A 47 -17.86 21.00 -4.89
N GLY A 48 -16.64 21.17 -4.40
CA GLY A 48 -16.37 21.93 -3.18
C GLY A 48 -16.86 21.25 -1.90
N ASN A 49 -17.29 19.96 -1.97
CA ASN A 49 -17.80 19.21 -0.83
C ASN A 49 -16.70 18.33 -0.22
N TRP A 50 -16.11 18.78 0.88
CA TRP A 50 -15.04 18.09 1.59
C TRP A 50 -15.51 17.11 2.66
N ILE A 51 -16.82 17.07 2.93
CA ILE A 51 -17.40 16.22 3.99
C ILE A 51 -17.86 14.90 3.41
N LEU A 52 -18.75 14.92 2.42
CA LEU A 52 -19.37 13.73 1.82
C LEU A 52 -19.61 13.96 0.32
N PRO A 53 -18.56 14.01 -0.52
CA PRO A 53 -18.71 14.19 -1.95
C PRO A 53 -19.42 13.00 -2.60
N ILE A 54 -20.02 13.26 -3.76
CA ILE A 54 -20.67 12.25 -4.60
C ILE A 54 -19.77 12.00 -5.80
N ASN A 55 -19.22 10.80 -5.92
CA ASN A 55 -18.42 10.38 -7.05
C ASN A 55 -19.20 9.43 -7.97
N ASN A 56 -18.73 9.29 -9.23
CA ASN A 56 -19.39 8.46 -10.26
C ASN A 56 -20.89 8.78 -10.39
N GLY A 57 -21.29 10.00 -10.10
CA GLY A 57 -22.65 10.52 -10.19
C GLY A 57 -23.65 10.10 -9.12
N VAL A 58 -23.38 9.03 -8.35
CA VAL A 58 -24.34 8.47 -7.39
C VAL A 58 -23.72 7.91 -6.10
N GLU A 59 -22.42 7.71 -6.04
CA GLU A 59 -21.77 7.05 -4.91
C GLU A 59 -21.36 8.05 -3.83
N LEU A 60 -21.85 7.85 -2.61
CA LEU A 60 -21.39 8.61 -1.45
C LEU A 60 -19.98 8.15 -1.04
N ALA A 61 -19.09 9.09 -0.83
CA ALA A 61 -17.75 8.83 -0.29
C ALA A 61 -17.81 8.62 1.23
N PHE A 62 -18.46 7.56 1.67
CA PHE A 62 -18.79 7.28 3.08
C PHE A 62 -17.59 6.87 3.95
N LYS A 63 -16.43 6.60 3.36
CA LYS A 63 -15.22 6.27 4.13
C LYS A 63 -14.65 7.51 4.82
N PRO A 64 -13.99 7.34 6.01
CA PRO A 64 -13.36 8.45 6.68
C PRO A 64 -12.39 9.21 5.77
N PRO A 65 -12.37 10.56 5.80
CA PRO A 65 -11.91 11.36 4.67
C PRO A 65 -10.43 11.73 4.67
N LEU A 66 -9.66 11.45 5.73
CA LEU A 66 -8.31 12.00 5.90
C LEU A 66 -7.39 11.74 4.71
N PHE A 67 -7.44 10.51 4.15
CA PHE A 67 -6.62 10.16 3.00
C PHE A 67 -6.98 11.00 1.76
N HIS A 68 -8.27 11.16 1.49
CA HIS A 68 -8.78 11.94 0.37
C HIS A 68 -8.53 13.44 0.58
N TRP A 69 -8.64 13.94 1.82
CA TRP A 69 -8.25 15.32 2.16
C TRP A 69 -6.77 15.59 1.87
N MET A 70 -5.89 14.62 2.16
CA MET A 70 -4.46 14.76 1.83
C MET A 70 -4.24 14.81 0.32
N ILE A 71 -4.91 13.94 -0.47
CA ILE A 71 -4.83 13.99 -1.94
C ILE A 71 -5.32 15.33 -2.45
N ALA A 72 -6.50 15.78 -2.01
CA ALA A 72 -7.09 17.05 -2.42
C ALA A 72 -6.19 18.23 -2.06
N ALA A 73 -5.59 18.25 -0.86
CA ALA A 73 -4.66 19.29 -0.44
C ALA A 73 -3.40 19.36 -1.33
N PHE A 74 -2.76 18.22 -1.64
CA PHE A 74 -1.63 18.21 -2.58
C PHE A 74 -2.06 18.64 -3.99
N SER A 75 -3.23 18.20 -4.43
CA SER A 75 -3.77 18.55 -5.75
C SER A 75 -4.15 20.02 -5.88
N THR A 76 -4.58 20.66 -4.80
CA THR A 76 -4.84 22.12 -4.78
C THR A 76 -3.54 22.91 -5.00
N VAL A 77 -2.42 22.44 -4.44
CA VAL A 77 -1.11 23.10 -4.62
C VAL A 77 -0.60 22.95 -6.06
N THR A 78 -0.84 21.81 -6.69
CA THR A 78 -0.35 21.51 -8.06
C THR A 78 -1.36 21.90 -9.15
N GLY A 79 -2.59 22.22 -8.80
CA GLY A 79 -3.67 22.59 -9.71
C GLY A 79 -4.46 21.42 -10.31
N ALA A 80 -4.05 20.16 -10.10
CA ALA A 80 -4.74 18.99 -10.65
C ALA A 80 -4.57 17.73 -9.78
N VAL A 81 -5.58 16.86 -9.80
CA VAL A 81 -5.48 15.50 -9.26
C VAL A 81 -4.81 14.62 -10.31
N THR A 82 -3.63 14.12 -9.99
CA THR A 82 -2.80 13.28 -10.87
C THR A 82 -2.39 12.00 -10.14
N GLU A 83 -1.75 11.08 -10.84
CA GLU A 83 -1.13 9.89 -10.22
C GLU A 83 -0.14 10.29 -9.13
N TYR A 84 0.67 11.31 -9.42
CA TYR A 84 1.67 11.84 -8.47
C TYR A 84 1.01 12.35 -7.20
N THR A 85 0.04 13.27 -7.30
CA THR A 85 -0.64 13.87 -6.14
C THR A 85 -1.47 12.85 -5.36
N SER A 86 -2.03 11.86 -6.04
CA SER A 86 -2.81 10.76 -5.42
C SER A 86 -1.94 9.80 -4.61
N ARG A 87 -0.69 9.57 -5.02
CA ARG A 87 0.27 8.70 -4.32
C ARG A 87 1.09 9.41 -3.25
N MET A 88 1.18 10.75 -3.30
CA MET A 88 1.92 11.58 -2.33
C MET A 88 1.59 11.28 -0.85
N PRO A 89 0.31 11.13 -0.43
CA PRO A 89 -0.02 10.81 0.95
C PRO A 89 0.61 9.51 1.44
N SER A 90 0.65 8.47 0.60
CA SER A 90 1.25 7.17 0.92
C SER A 90 2.78 7.28 1.03
N ALA A 91 3.42 7.96 0.09
CA ALA A 91 4.87 8.18 0.08
C ALA A 91 5.33 8.97 1.32
N LEU A 92 4.62 10.06 1.63
CA LEU A 92 4.89 10.86 2.83
C LEU A 92 4.68 10.06 4.12
N ALA A 93 3.61 9.28 4.20
CA ALA A 93 3.30 8.44 5.36
C ALA A 93 4.41 7.42 5.62
N LEU A 94 4.91 6.73 4.58
CA LEU A 94 6.02 5.80 4.71
C LEU A 94 7.31 6.50 5.12
N ALA A 95 7.65 7.63 4.49
CA ALA A 95 8.85 8.39 4.84
C ALA A 95 8.84 8.84 6.30
N VAL A 96 7.72 9.42 6.77
CA VAL A 96 7.54 9.85 8.17
C VAL A 96 7.63 8.66 9.13
N MET A 97 7.01 7.53 8.80
CA MET A 97 7.08 6.32 9.62
C MET A 97 8.51 5.78 9.75
N VAL A 98 9.28 5.76 8.67
CA VAL A 98 10.69 5.31 8.65
C VAL A 98 11.56 6.25 9.49
N LEU A 99 11.44 7.55 9.30
CA LEU A 99 12.22 8.54 10.06
C LEU A 99 11.86 8.56 11.55
N ALA A 100 10.58 8.44 11.88
CA ALA A 100 10.11 8.33 13.27
C ALA A 100 10.59 7.03 13.93
N GLY A 101 10.56 5.91 13.18
CA GLY A 101 11.11 4.63 13.59
C GLY A 101 12.61 4.72 13.89
N TYR A 102 13.37 5.36 13.00
CA TYR A 102 14.77 5.66 13.27
C TYR A 102 14.93 6.43 14.60
N GLY A 103 14.20 7.53 14.77
CA GLY A 103 14.27 8.36 15.99
C GLY A 103 13.86 7.60 17.27
N PHE A 104 12.97 6.62 17.17
CA PHE A 104 12.55 5.77 18.27
C PHE A 104 13.63 4.75 18.65
N TYR A 105 14.14 3.98 17.67
CA TYR A 105 15.09 2.90 17.91
C TYR A 105 16.53 3.38 18.11
N ALA A 106 16.95 4.49 17.49
CA ALA A 106 18.31 5.03 17.65
C ALA A 106 18.64 5.37 19.11
N ARG A 107 17.64 5.87 19.86
CA ARG A 107 17.80 6.18 21.29
C ARG A 107 17.88 4.94 22.18
N ARG A 108 17.32 3.80 21.74
CA ARG A 108 17.16 2.57 22.55
C ARG A 108 18.09 1.45 22.14
N ARG A 109 18.39 1.35 20.84
CA ARG A 109 19.17 0.23 20.27
C ARG A 109 20.42 0.68 19.49
N GLY A 110 20.63 1.99 19.39
CA GLY A 110 21.75 2.59 18.68
C GLY A 110 21.41 2.97 17.23
N GLY A 111 22.15 3.96 16.71
CA GLY A 111 21.88 4.57 15.41
C GLY A 111 22.03 3.60 14.24
N GLU A 112 22.98 2.67 14.31
CA GLU A 112 23.25 1.70 13.24
C GLU A 112 22.10 0.69 13.05
N VAL A 113 21.58 0.13 14.15
CA VAL A 113 20.42 -0.78 14.13
C VAL A 113 19.21 -0.05 13.58
N ALA A 114 18.96 1.18 14.05
CA ALA A 114 17.82 1.98 13.64
C ALA A 114 17.91 2.40 12.16
N PHE A 115 19.10 2.73 11.68
CA PHE A 115 19.33 3.07 10.27
C PHE A 115 19.08 1.86 9.36
N LEU A 116 19.63 0.71 9.72
CA LEU A 116 19.40 -0.53 8.98
C LEU A 116 17.92 -0.92 8.98
N MET A 117 17.23 -0.83 10.13
CA MET A 117 15.79 -1.04 10.22
C MET A 117 15.02 -0.13 9.25
N GLY A 118 15.38 1.15 9.18
CA GLY A 118 14.77 2.10 8.24
C GLY A 118 14.94 1.67 6.78
N LEU A 119 16.17 1.28 6.38
CA LEU A 119 16.46 0.78 5.05
C LEU A 119 15.64 -0.50 4.72
N LEU A 120 15.60 -1.45 5.66
CA LEU A 120 14.83 -2.70 5.49
C LEU A 120 13.32 -2.47 5.43
N THR A 121 12.82 -1.43 6.10
CA THR A 121 11.42 -1.03 6.00
C THR A 121 11.10 -0.45 4.61
N LEU A 122 12.00 0.34 4.01
CA LEU A 122 11.84 0.91 2.68
C LEU A 122 11.96 -0.11 1.54
N THR A 123 12.81 -1.12 1.73
CA THR A 123 13.25 -2.03 0.65
C THR A 123 12.67 -3.43 0.76
N ASN A 124 11.58 -3.65 1.50
CA ASN A 124 10.75 -4.85 1.37
C ASN A 124 9.58 -4.57 0.43
N PHE A 125 9.13 -5.60 -0.26
CA PHE A 125 8.15 -5.51 -1.34
C PHE A 125 6.84 -4.84 -0.91
N GLU A 126 6.23 -5.29 0.20
CA GLU A 126 4.88 -4.83 0.57
C GLU A 126 4.86 -3.38 1.05
N MET A 127 5.86 -2.96 1.84
CA MET A 127 5.96 -1.57 2.30
C MET A 127 6.29 -0.63 1.15
N HIS A 128 7.22 -1.03 0.29
CA HIS A 128 7.58 -0.25 -0.88
C HIS A 128 6.38 -0.04 -1.81
N ARG A 129 5.72 -1.14 -2.18
CA ARG A 129 4.49 -1.12 -2.99
C ARG A 129 3.38 -0.28 -2.37
N ALA A 130 3.18 -0.36 -1.04
CA ALA A 130 2.16 0.43 -0.36
C ALA A 130 2.51 1.92 -0.30
N GLY A 131 3.79 2.25 -0.18
CA GLY A 131 4.29 3.63 -0.15
C GLY A 131 4.30 4.32 -1.51
N THR A 132 4.44 3.57 -2.61
CA THR A 132 4.48 4.12 -3.98
C THR A 132 3.14 4.08 -4.71
N ASN A 133 2.09 3.53 -4.08
CA ASN A 133 0.75 3.47 -4.64
C ASN A 133 -0.25 4.32 -3.83
N CYS A 134 -1.36 4.70 -4.46
CA CYS A 134 -2.47 5.41 -3.81
C CYS A 134 -3.22 4.45 -2.86
N ARG A 135 -2.79 4.41 -1.56
CA ARG A 135 -3.25 3.41 -0.58
C ARG A 135 -3.60 4.04 0.76
N VAL A 136 -4.89 4.01 1.10
CA VAL A 136 -5.44 4.41 2.41
C VAL A 136 -4.72 3.68 3.56
N ASP A 137 -4.44 2.38 3.36
CA ASP A 137 -3.83 1.51 4.37
C ASP A 137 -2.40 1.94 4.75
N MET A 138 -1.67 2.63 3.86
CA MET A 138 -0.33 3.13 4.17
C MET A 138 -0.38 4.29 5.17
N VAL A 139 -1.29 5.25 4.97
CA VAL A 139 -1.48 6.37 5.90
C VAL A 139 -2.00 5.88 7.25
N LEU A 140 -2.99 4.97 7.25
CA LEU A 140 -3.46 4.31 8.47
C LEU A 140 -2.29 3.68 9.24
N SER A 141 -1.47 2.88 8.55
CA SER A 141 -0.37 2.13 9.17
C SER A 141 0.70 3.06 9.75
N ALA A 142 1.03 4.13 9.05
CA ALA A 142 1.97 5.13 9.54
C ALA A 142 1.45 5.80 10.82
N LEU A 143 0.19 6.23 10.81
CA LEU A 143 -0.43 6.87 11.99
C LEU A 143 -0.52 5.90 13.18
N MET A 144 -0.85 4.62 12.94
CA MET A 144 -0.85 3.59 13.99
C MET A 144 0.55 3.38 14.58
N VAL A 145 1.58 3.28 13.75
CA VAL A 145 2.97 3.08 14.19
C VAL A 145 3.48 4.32 14.94
N LEU A 146 3.17 5.52 14.46
CA LEU A 146 3.48 6.76 15.16
C LEU A 146 2.79 6.84 16.52
N ALA A 147 1.50 6.47 16.58
CA ALA A 147 0.75 6.39 17.85
C ALA A 147 1.40 5.39 18.80
N LEU A 148 1.80 4.19 18.33
CA LEU A 148 2.51 3.19 19.12
C LEU A 148 3.79 3.77 19.75
N TYR A 149 4.61 4.50 18.99
CA TYR A 149 5.82 5.13 19.51
C TYR A 149 5.51 6.23 20.53
N GLN A 150 4.46 7.02 20.34
CA GLN A 150 4.09 8.10 21.28
C GLN A 150 3.46 7.54 22.56
N LEU A 151 2.60 6.55 22.46
CA LEU A 151 2.00 5.87 23.61
C LEU A 151 3.05 5.11 24.42
N TYR A 152 4.03 4.47 23.76
CA TYR A 152 5.17 3.86 24.45
C TYR A 152 5.94 4.92 25.27
N ARG A 153 6.28 6.08 24.67
CA ARG A 153 6.94 7.20 25.39
C ARG A 153 6.11 7.73 26.53
N TRP A 154 4.78 7.74 26.39
CA TRP A 154 3.87 8.11 27.46
C TRP A 154 3.88 7.08 28.60
N GLY A 155 3.99 5.81 28.28
CA GLY A 155 4.21 4.71 29.23
C GLY A 155 5.51 4.89 30.03
N GLU A 156 6.63 5.27 29.37
CA GLU A 156 7.90 5.61 30.04
C GLU A 156 7.73 6.73 31.07
N LYS A 157 6.83 7.68 30.84
CA LYS A 157 6.43 8.75 31.78
C LYS A 157 5.38 8.29 32.80
N ARG A 158 5.17 7.00 32.94
CA ARG A 158 4.15 6.40 33.83
C ARG A 158 2.75 6.98 33.64
N LEU A 159 2.34 7.21 32.38
CA LEU A 159 1.04 7.75 31.96
C LEU A 159 0.74 9.15 32.57
N LYS A 160 1.77 9.97 32.81
CA LYS A 160 1.59 11.35 33.27
C LYS A 160 1.35 12.29 32.09
N GLY A 161 0.37 13.21 32.25
CA GLY A 161 -0.03 14.16 31.22
C GLY A 161 -0.75 13.51 30.04
N VAL A 162 -1.09 14.32 29.03
CA VAL A 162 -1.75 13.86 27.80
C VAL A 162 -0.73 13.77 26.67
N PRO A 163 -0.62 12.63 25.98
CA PRO A 163 0.28 12.46 24.84
C PRO A 163 -0.38 13.05 23.57
N TRP A 164 -0.48 14.37 23.44
CA TRP A 164 -1.22 15.06 22.37
C TRP A 164 -0.87 14.58 20.97
N LEU A 165 0.43 14.37 20.66
CA LEU A 165 0.83 13.84 19.37
C LEU A 165 0.33 12.41 19.16
N GLY A 166 0.27 11.60 20.24
CA GLY A 166 -0.35 10.28 20.20
C GLY A 166 -1.85 10.36 19.91
N VAL A 167 -2.56 11.27 20.59
CA VAL A 167 -4.01 11.53 20.37
C VAL A 167 -4.26 11.97 18.93
N LEU A 168 -3.47 12.88 18.38
CA LEU A 168 -3.60 13.33 17.00
C LEU A 168 -3.37 12.19 15.99
N CYS A 169 -2.34 11.34 16.24
CA CYS A 169 -2.10 10.17 15.40
C CYS A 169 -3.27 9.17 15.46
N LEU A 170 -3.84 8.92 16.64
CA LEU A 170 -4.99 8.05 16.82
C LEU A 170 -6.25 8.62 16.14
N SER A 171 -6.53 9.92 16.33
CA SER A 171 -7.64 10.60 15.64
C SER A 171 -7.49 10.54 14.12
N GLY A 172 -6.28 10.78 13.61
CA GLY A 172 -5.98 10.67 12.19
C GLY A 172 -6.13 9.23 11.67
N ALA A 173 -5.69 8.23 12.43
CA ALA A 173 -5.88 6.82 12.08
C ALA A 173 -7.37 6.44 12.03
N PHE A 174 -8.18 6.96 12.95
CA PHE A 174 -9.63 6.80 12.91
C PHE A 174 -10.24 7.47 11.67
N LEU A 175 -9.86 8.73 11.38
CA LEU A 175 -10.28 9.48 10.20
C LEU A 175 -9.73 8.91 8.88
N THR A 176 -8.87 7.90 8.93
CA THR A 176 -8.37 7.19 7.74
C THR A 176 -9.18 5.92 7.47
N LYS A 177 -9.50 5.11 8.50
CA LYS A 177 -10.16 3.82 8.28
C LYS A 177 -11.04 3.34 9.45
N GLY A 178 -11.35 4.21 10.41
CA GLY A 178 -12.25 3.91 11.50
C GLY A 178 -11.59 3.37 12.79
N PRO A 179 -12.37 2.74 13.70
CA PRO A 179 -11.98 2.48 15.10
C PRO A 179 -10.71 1.63 15.28
N VAL A 180 -10.40 0.75 14.34
CA VAL A 180 -9.24 -0.14 14.40
C VAL A 180 -7.92 0.64 14.57
N GLY A 181 -7.85 1.84 13.99
CA GLY A 181 -6.71 2.74 14.09
C GLY A 181 -6.43 3.27 15.51
N VAL A 182 -7.45 3.27 16.37
CA VAL A 182 -7.33 3.66 17.78
C VAL A 182 -7.14 2.46 18.69
N LEU A 183 -7.97 1.43 18.50
CA LEU A 183 -8.05 0.29 19.43
C LEU A 183 -6.76 -0.53 19.45
N LEU A 184 -6.17 -0.82 18.27
CA LEU A 184 -4.98 -1.68 18.22
C LEU A 184 -3.74 -1.05 18.85
N PRO A 185 -3.35 0.21 18.55
CA PRO A 185 -2.22 0.82 19.23
C PRO A 185 -2.41 0.93 20.74
N CYS A 186 -3.62 1.27 21.20
CA CYS A 186 -3.94 1.32 22.62
C CYS A 186 -3.82 -0.06 23.28
N LEU A 187 -4.35 -1.10 22.67
CA LEU A 187 -4.28 -2.48 23.17
C LEU A 187 -2.82 -2.96 23.29
N VAL A 188 -2.01 -2.75 22.26
CA VAL A 188 -0.58 -3.16 22.27
C VAL A 188 0.16 -2.54 23.44
N VAL A 189 0.04 -1.23 23.64
CA VAL A 189 0.78 -0.52 24.69
C VAL A 189 0.19 -0.82 26.07
N ALA A 190 -1.13 -0.98 26.18
CA ALA A 190 -1.77 -1.38 27.43
C ALA A 190 -1.27 -2.76 27.90
N VAL A 191 -1.20 -3.75 27.00
CA VAL A 191 -0.67 -5.08 27.30
C VAL A 191 0.82 -5.00 27.67
N PHE A 192 1.61 -4.21 26.94
CA PHE A 192 3.02 -4.00 27.27
C PHE A 192 3.22 -3.46 28.69
N LEU A 193 2.47 -2.42 29.07
CA LEU A 193 2.56 -1.81 30.40
C LEU A 193 2.06 -2.76 31.50
N TRP A 194 1.05 -3.57 31.22
CA TRP A 194 0.55 -4.59 32.16
C TRP A 194 1.61 -5.67 32.41
N ILE A 195 2.26 -6.17 31.36
CA ILE A 195 3.38 -7.14 31.49
C ILE A 195 4.53 -6.53 32.33
N ARG A 196 4.76 -5.22 32.20
CA ARG A 196 5.78 -4.48 33.01
C ARG A 196 5.31 -4.17 34.42
N GLY A 197 4.16 -4.67 34.85
CA GLY A 197 3.67 -4.61 36.23
C GLY A 197 2.94 -3.31 36.60
N MET A 198 2.51 -2.52 35.62
CA MET A 198 1.67 -1.36 35.90
C MET A 198 0.27 -1.81 36.32
N ASN A 199 -0.35 -1.09 37.26
CA ASN A 199 -1.69 -1.39 37.74
C ASN A 199 -2.74 -1.36 36.63
N PHE A 200 -3.56 -2.42 36.53
CA PHE A 200 -4.57 -2.59 35.48
C PHE A 200 -5.56 -1.43 35.42
N TRP A 201 -6.12 -1.00 36.55
CA TRP A 201 -7.11 0.07 36.58
C TRP A 201 -6.55 1.41 36.15
N ARG A 202 -5.28 1.68 36.49
CA ARG A 202 -4.58 2.88 36.02
C ARG A 202 -4.41 2.85 34.49
N ILE A 203 -4.01 1.72 33.92
CA ILE A 203 -3.94 1.53 32.47
C ILE A 203 -5.32 1.75 31.86
N PHE A 204 -6.34 1.04 32.35
CA PHE A 204 -7.69 1.06 31.82
C PHE A 204 -8.26 2.49 31.74
N PHE A 205 -8.31 3.21 32.85
CA PHE A 205 -8.87 4.57 32.85
C PHE A 205 -8.03 5.58 32.06
N SER A 206 -6.71 5.45 32.08
CA SER A 206 -5.84 6.32 31.28
C SER A 206 -6.05 6.11 29.77
N PHE A 207 -6.11 4.86 29.32
CA PHE A 207 -6.36 4.56 27.90
C PHE A 207 -7.79 4.86 27.50
N LEU A 208 -8.79 4.64 28.35
CA LEU A 208 -10.17 5.04 28.09
C LEU A 208 -10.25 6.55 27.82
N GLY A 209 -9.60 7.39 28.64
CA GLY A 209 -9.54 8.83 28.43
C GLY A 209 -8.89 9.21 27.08
N ILE A 210 -7.79 8.53 26.71
CA ILE A 210 -7.11 8.78 25.43
C ILE A 210 -7.99 8.34 24.25
N VAL A 211 -8.66 7.19 24.33
CA VAL A 211 -9.59 6.70 23.30
C VAL A 211 -10.73 7.70 23.10
N LEU A 212 -11.40 8.13 24.18
CA LEU A 212 -12.47 9.10 24.10
C LEU A 212 -12.02 10.42 23.48
N LEU A 213 -10.86 10.94 23.92
CA LEU A 213 -10.29 12.17 23.37
C LEU A 213 -9.95 12.03 21.88
N SER A 214 -9.43 10.87 21.47
CA SER A 214 -9.08 10.59 20.07
C SER A 214 -10.31 10.44 19.17
N CYS A 215 -11.48 10.15 19.73
CA CYS A 215 -12.73 10.03 18.99
C CYS A 215 -13.42 11.37 18.71
N VAL A 216 -13.01 12.48 19.36
CA VAL A 216 -13.69 13.78 19.23
C VAL A 216 -13.69 14.28 17.78
N LEU A 217 -12.53 14.39 17.14
CA LEU A 217 -12.43 14.86 15.74
C LEU A 217 -13.16 13.93 14.76
N PRO A 218 -12.98 12.59 14.81
CA PRO A 218 -13.78 11.67 14.01
C PRO A 218 -15.28 11.83 14.22
N ALA A 219 -15.76 11.94 15.46
CA ALA A 219 -17.18 12.12 15.77
C ALA A 219 -17.75 13.39 15.11
N CYS A 220 -17.01 14.51 15.11
CA CYS A 220 -17.43 15.72 14.41
C CYS A 220 -17.66 15.47 12.92
N TRP A 221 -16.74 14.74 12.27
CA TRP A 221 -16.92 14.40 10.85
C TRP A 221 -18.09 13.45 10.62
N TYR A 222 -18.24 12.39 11.42
CA TYR A 222 -19.37 11.45 11.27
C TYR A 222 -20.73 12.15 11.44
N VAL A 223 -20.84 13.09 12.38
CA VAL A 223 -22.06 13.90 12.56
C VAL A 223 -22.31 14.79 11.34
N ALA A 224 -21.28 15.46 10.81
CA ALA A 224 -21.41 16.30 9.62
C ALA A 224 -21.81 15.48 8.38
N ALA A 225 -21.19 14.30 8.19
CA ALA A 225 -21.48 13.39 7.08
C ALA A 225 -22.90 12.78 7.19
N TYR A 226 -23.34 12.44 8.40
CA TYR A 226 -24.72 11.98 8.63
C TYR A 226 -25.74 13.06 8.30
N ARG A 227 -25.48 14.33 8.65
CA ARG A 227 -26.36 15.46 8.28
C ARG A 227 -26.51 15.64 6.78
N GLN A 228 -25.49 15.27 5.98
CA GLN A 228 -25.55 15.34 4.51
C GLN A 228 -26.15 14.08 3.87
N GLY A 229 -25.78 12.89 4.36
CA GLY A 229 -26.10 11.62 3.72
C GLY A 229 -27.24 10.82 4.37
N GLY A 230 -27.70 11.23 5.56
CA GLY A 230 -28.81 10.59 6.29
C GLY A 230 -28.60 9.10 6.55
N ASP A 231 -29.70 8.35 6.52
CA ASP A 231 -29.71 6.92 6.83
C ASP A 231 -28.93 6.09 5.81
N ARG A 232 -28.84 6.53 4.55
CA ARG A 232 -28.02 5.87 3.53
C ARG A 232 -26.54 5.86 3.92
N PHE A 233 -26.02 7.00 4.41
CA PHE A 233 -24.65 7.07 4.94
C PHE A 233 -24.43 6.13 6.12
N LEU A 234 -25.37 6.12 7.07
CA LEU A 234 -25.28 5.28 8.27
C LEU A 234 -25.26 3.79 7.92
N GLN A 235 -26.12 3.34 6.98
CA GLN A 235 -26.14 1.95 6.50
C GLN A 235 -24.80 1.54 5.89
N LEU A 236 -24.20 2.38 5.02
CA LEU A 236 -22.90 2.10 4.41
C LEU A 236 -21.78 2.02 5.47
N VAL A 237 -21.80 2.91 6.47
CA VAL A 237 -20.82 2.88 7.57
C VAL A 237 -20.96 1.63 8.43
N LEU A 238 -22.18 1.21 8.75
CA LEU A 238 -22.44 -0.01 9.52
C LEU A 238 -22.01 -1.26 8.74
N GLU A 239 -22.30 -1.33 7.45
CA GLU A 239 -21.91 -2.46 6.61
C GLU A 239 -20.39 -2.62 6.55
N GLU A 240 -19.64 -1.54 6.28
CA GLU A 240 -18.19 -1.60 6.13
C GLU A 240 -17.42 -1.77 7.45
N ASN A 241 -17.90 -1.25 8.57
CA ASN A 241 -17.17 -1.32 9.83
C ASN A 241 -17.62 -2.48 10.74
N VAL A 242 -18.92 -2.75 10.81
CA VAL A 242 -19.48 -3.73 11.75
C VAL A 242 -19.77 -5.06 11.06
N LEU A 243 -20.57 -5.05 9.99
CA LEU A 243 -20.98 -6.28 9.31
C LEU A 243 -19.81 -6.98 8.65
N ARG A 244 -18.86 -6.21 8.11
CA ARG A 244 -17.61 -6.73 7.55
C ARG A 244 -16.75 -7.43 8.58
N PHE A 245 -16.58 -6.84 9.76
CA PHE A 245 -15.83 -7.46 10.86
C PHE A 245 -16.48 -8.75 11.34
N LEU A 246 -17.81 -8.77 11.44
CA LEU A 246 -18.59 -9.93 11.83
C LEU A 246 -18.73 -11.00 10.74
N GLY A 247 -18.27 -10.72 9.50
CA GLY A 247 -18.42 -11.61 8.35
C GLY A 247 -19.88 -11.78 7.89
N LYS A 248 -20.72 -10.75 8.12
CA LYS A 248 -22.16 -10.69 7.78
C LYS A 248 -22.47 -9.66 6.69
N MET A 249 -21.49 -9.36 5.82
CA MET A 249 -21.73 -8.48 4.67
C MET A 249 -22.75 -9.08 3.70
N SER A 250 -23.44 -8.21 2.97
CA SER A 250 -24.35 -8.59 1.88
C SER A 250 -23.63 -9.24 0.69
N TYR A 251 -22.30 -9.11 0.61
CA TYR A 251 -21.45 -9.68 -0.45
C TYR A 251 -20.11 -10.17 0.11
N ASP A 252 -19.53 -11.18 -0.55
CA ASP A 252 -18.22 -11.71 -0.19
C ASP A 252 -17.11 -10.74 -0.60
N SER A 253 -16.37 -10.23 0.40
CA SER A 253 -15.24 -9.32 0.15
C SER A 253 -13.96 -9.87 0.76
N HIS A 254 -13.04 -10.28 -0.10
CA HIS A 254 -11.69 -10.71 0.28
C HIS A 254 -11.66 -11.85 1.33
N VAL A 255 -12.58 -12.81 1.22
CA VAL A 255 -12.58 -14.01 2.07
C VAL A 255 -11.35 -14.84 1.75
N ASN A 256 -10.51 -15.06 2.75
CA ASN A 256 -9.25 -15.79 2.62
C ASN A 256 -9.07 -16.77 3.78
N PRO A 257 -8.37 -17.91 3.57
CA PRO A 257 -8.16 -18.93 4.60
C PRO A 257 -7.32 -18.40 5.76
N TRP A 258 -7.32 -19.14 6.89
CA TRP A 258 -6.65 -18.72 8.12
C TRP A 258 -5.14 -18.50 7.95
N TYR A 259 -4.49 -19.26 7.07
CA TYR A 259 -3.04 -19.20 6.83
C TYR A 259 -2.63 -18.07 5.87
N TYR A 260 -3.58 -17.38 5.25
CA TYR A 260 -3.32 -16.31 4.27
C TYR A 260 -2.36 -15.23 4.80
N ASN A 261 -2.54 -14.81 6.05
CA ASN A 261 -1.70 -13.76 6.65
C ASN A 261 -0.23 -14.20 6.82
N PHE A 262 0.03 -15.49 7.06
CA PHE A 262 1.40 -16.01 7.13
C PHE A 262 2.07 -15.93 5.76
N ILE A 263 1.38 -16.39 4.72
CA ILE A 263 1.90 -16.34 3.34
C ILE A 263 2.16 -14.90 2.91
N THR A 264 1.24 -13.97 3.20
CA THR A 264 1.36 -12.58 2.79
C THR A 264 2.51 -11.85 3.48
N VAL A 265 2.74 -12.08 4.77
CA VAL A 265 3.92 -11.51 5.47
C VAL A 265 5.21 -12.07 4.89
N PHE A 266 5.25 -13.40 4.65
CA PHE A 266 6.40 -14.05 4.08
C PHE A 266 6.72 -13.54 2.67
N ALA A 267 5.73 -13.43 1.80
CA ALA A 267 5.86 -12.87 0.46
C ALA A 267 6.15 -11.37 0.47
N GLY A 268 5.49 -10.63 1.35
CA GLY A 268 5.66 -9.18 1.47
C GLY A 268 7.03 -8.74 1.94
N TYR A 269 7.77 -9.62 2.62
CA TYR A 269 9.13 -9.34 3.06
C TYR A 269 10.22 -9.67 2.02
N VAL A 270 9.85 -10.11 0.82
CA VAL A 270 10.81 -10.27 -0.28
C VAL A 270 11.55 -8.93 -0.52
N PRO A 271 12.89 -8.94 -0.75
CA PRO A 271 13.73 -10.14 -0.92
C PRO A 271 14.30 -10.72 0.37
N TYR A 272 14.10 -10.10 1.53
CA TYR A 272 14.74 -10.52 2.79
C TYR A 272 14.23 -11.86 3.34
N THR A 273 13.06 -12.30 2.92
CA THR A 273 12.58 -13.66 3.17
C THR A 273 13.56 -14.69 2.62
N LEU A 274 14.14 -14.43 1.44
CA LEU A 274 15.18 -15.29 0.86
C LEU A 274 16.44 -15.34 1.74
N LEU A 275 16.85 -14.21 2.34
CA LEU A 275 17.95 -14.17 3.30
C LEU A 275 17.68 -15.11 4.49
N VAL A 276 16.47 -15.05 5.05
CA VAL A 276 16.07 -15.92 6.16
C VAL A 276 16.11 -17.38 5.73
N LEU A 277 15.57 -17.72 4.57
CA LEU A 277 15.60 -19.09 4.03
C LEU A 277 17.04 -19.61 3.85
N ILE A 278 17.92 -18.83 3.20
CA ILE A 278 19.33 -19.20 3.04
C ILE A 278 19.96 -19.48 4.40
N SER A 279 19.65 -18.66 5.40
CA SER A 279 20.20 -18.84 6.74
C SER A 279 19.77 -20.14 7.41
N LEU A 280 18.53 -20.61 7.15
CA LEU A 280 18.05 -21.89 7.69
C LEU A 280 18.91 -23.08 7.23
N PHE A 281 19.43 -23.01 6.01
CA PHE A 281 20.30 -24.08 5.48
C PHE A 281 21.78 -23.90 5.85
N CYS A 282 22.21 -22.67 6.12
CA CYS A 282 23.63 -22.39 6.40
C CYS A 282 23.97 -22.40 7.89
N LEU A 283 22.99 -22.30 8.79
CA LEU A 283 23.22 -22.27 10.23
C LEU A 283 23.16 -23.67 10.83
N ARG A 284 24.10 -23.95 11.72
CA ARG A 284 24.03 -25.17 12.56
C ARG A 284 23.17 -24.90 13.78
N TYR A 285 22.00 -25.51 13.84
CA TYR A 285 21.09 -25.38 14.97
C TYR A 285 21.48 -26.31 16.10
N ARG A 286 21.67 -25.75 17.30
CA ARG A 286 21.87 -26.53 18.51
C ARG A 286 20.53 -27.18 18.90
N ARG A 287 20.49 -28.52 19.05
CA ARG A 287 19.26 -29.17 19.55
C ARG A 287 18.92 -28.62 20.93
N ILE A 288 17.73 -28.04 21.07
CA ILE A 288 17.24 -27.60 22.35
C ILE A 288 16.80 -28.84 23.13
N GLN A 289 17.65 -29.29 24.05
CA GLN A 289 17.31 -30.35 25.02
C GLN A 289 16.44 -29.73 26.14
N ALA A 290 15.24 -29.32 25.82
CA ALA A 290 14.31 -28.80 26.81
C ALA A 290 13.28 -29.87 27.17
N LYS A 291 13.26 -30.30 28.43
CA LYS A 291 12.14 -31.07 28.96
C LYS A 291 10.87 -30.24 28.88
N PRO A 292 9.71 -30.76 28.41
CA PRO A 292 8.44 -30.02 28.29
C PRO A 292 7.98 -29.41 29.62
N ALA A 293 8.20 -30.08 30.71
CA ALA A 293 7.92 -29.57 32.08
C ALA A 293 8.83 -28.38 32.40
N GLY A 294 8.22 -27.20 32.53
CA GLY A 294 8.94 -25.94 32.82
C GLY A 294 9.12 -25.00 31.62
N TRP A 295 8.69 -25.37 30.41
CA TRP A 295 8.78 -24.51 29.24
C TRP A 295 8.01 -23.19 29.42
N TRP A 296 6.80 -23.22 29.97
CA TRP A 296 6.02 -22.02 30.29
C TRP A 296 6.71 -21.10 31.30
N ALA A 297 7.32 -21.66 32.36
CA ALA A 297 8.06 -20.87 33.33
C ALA A 297 9.27 -20.19 32.68
N ARG A 298 10.01 -20.92 31.83
CA ARG A 298 11.15 -20.37 31.09
C ARG A 298 10.71 -19.29 30.09
N LEU A 299 9.60 -19.50 29.36
CA LEU A 299 9.05 -18.51 28.44
C LEU A 299 8.62 -17.25 29.19
N LYS A 300 7.91 -17.40 30.29
CA LYS A 300 7.48 -16.27 31.13
C LYS A 300 8.69 -15.48 31.66
N THR A 301 9.72 -16.16 32.14
CA THR A 301 10.96 -15.53 32.61
C THR A 301 11.69 -14.84 31.47
N TYR A 302 11.79 -15.47 30.30
CA TYR A 302 12.40 -14.88 29.11
C TYR A 302 11.68 -13.60 28.68
N VAL A 303 10.34 -13.64 28.58
CA VAL A 303 9.51 -12.47 28.19
C VAL A 303 9.65 -11.34 29.22
N ARG A 304 9.63 -11.65 30.52
CA ARG A 304 9.80 -10.65 31.58
C ARG A 304 11.18 -10.00 31.59
N ASN A 305 12.22 -10.75 31.29
CA ASN A 305 13.59 -10.27 31.25
C ASN A 305 14.00 -9.70 29.88
N MET A 306 13.09 -9.74 28.89
CA MET A 306 13.34 -9.16 27.58
C MET A 306 13.48 -7.64 27.68
N ASP A 307 14.41 -7.07 26.94
CA ASP A 307 14.55 -5.62 26.77
C ASP A 307 13.23 -4.97 26.32
N ASP A 308 12.95 -3.78 26.85
CA ASP A 308 11.67 -3.10 26.63
C ASP A 308 11.36 -2.85 25.14
N ALA A 309 12.36 -2.44 24.34
CA ALA A 309 12.17 -2.20 22.94
C ALA A 309 11.88 -3.50 22.16
N ARG A 310 12.53 -4.61 22.54
CA ARG A 310 12.27 -5.94 21.96
C ARG A 310 10.88 -6.44 22.33
N LEU A 311 10.50 -6.37 23.61
CA LEU A 311 9.19 -6.82 24.07
C LEU A 311 8.08 -6.01 23.41
N PHE A 312 8.20 -4.69 23.37
CA PHE A 312 7.24 -3.81 22.70
C PHE A 312 7.10 -4.16 21.22
N SER A 313 8.22 -4.34 20.50
CA SER A 313 8.20 -4.73 19.08
C SER A 313 7.54 -6.09 18.86
N LEU A 314 7.84 -7.07 19.72
CA LEU A 314 7.24 -8.42 19.64
C LEU A 314 5.73 -8.36 19.88
N LEU A 315 5.26 -7.61 20.88
CA LEU A 315 3.85 -7.44 21.18
C LEU A 315 3.12 -6.68 20.06
N SER A 316 3.77 -5.67 19.46
CA SER A 316 3.22 -4.97 18.29
C SER A 316 2.99 -5.94 17.12
N ILE A 317 3.94 -6.82 16.83
CA ILE A 317 3.79 -7.85 15.81
C ILE A 317 2.68 -8.82 16.21
N ALA A 318 2.76 -9.44 17.39
CA ALA A 318 1.90 -10.53 17.80
C ALA A 318 0.42 -10.11 17.90
N ILE A 319 0.14 -8.99 18.58
CA ILE A 319 -1.24 -8.55 18.82
C ILE A 319 -1.90 -8.11 17.51
N ILE A 320 -1.22 -7.30 16.70
CA ILE A 320 -1.78 -6.83 15.42
C ILE A 320 -1.96 -8.00 14.45
N PHE A 321 -1.00 -8.92 14.36
CA PHE A 321 -1.09 -10.10 13.51
C PHE A 321 -2.26 -11.00 13.90
N VAL A 322 -2.37 -11.34 15.19
CA VAL A 322 -3.45 -12.19 15.73
C VAL A 322 -4.82 -11.53 15.49
N PHE A 323 -4.95 -10.23 15.75
CA PHE A 323 -6.18 -9.50 15.49
C PHE A 323 -6.65 -9.65 14.05
N TYR A 324 -5.75 -9.45 13.06
CA TYR A 324 -6.13 -9.60 11.65
C TYR A 324 -6.25 -11.04 11.14
N CYS A 325 -5.92 -12.03 11.96
CA CYS A 325 -6.24 -13.44 11.67
C CYS A 325 -7.70 -13.79 11.99
N ILE A 326 -8.37 -13.05 12.90
CA ILE A 326 -9.74 -13.33 13.36
C ILE A 326 -10.79 -13.12 12.25
N PRO A 327 -10.86 -11.97 11.55
CA PRO A 327 -11.89 -11.75 10.53
C PRO A 327 -11.73 -12.68 9.32
N LYS A 328 -12.86 -13.04 8.69
CA LYS A 328 -12.87 -13.80 7.43
C LYS A 328 -12.26 -12.98 6.27
N SER A 329 -12.56 -11.67 6.21
CA SER A 329 -12.00 -10.75 5.23
C SER A 329 -10.56 -10.39 5.57
N LYS A 330 -9.60 -10.84 4.77
CA LYS A 330 -8.16 -10.63 4.96
C LYS A 330 -7.53 -10.01 3.72
N ARG A 331 -6.62 -9.04 3.94
CA ARG A 331 -5.82 -8.41 2.87
C ARG A 331 -4.39 -8.22 3.37
N SER A 332 -3.41 -8.36 2.49
CA SER A 332 -1.98 -8.15 2.81
C SER A 332 -1.72 -6.79 3.46
N VAL A 333 -2.35 -5.75 2.95
CA VAL A 333 -2.18 -4.36 3.40
C VAL A 333 -2.64 -4.09 4.85
N TYR A 334 -3.44 -4.98 5.45
CA TYR A 334 -3.84 -4.82 6.86
C TYR A 334 -2.68 -5.08 7.83
N LEU A 335 -1.66 -5.80 7.37
CA LEU A 335 -0.49 -6.14 8.17
C LEU A 335 0.66 -5.13 8.05
N LEU A 336 0.52 -4.08 7.24
CA LEU A 336 1.56 -3.03 7.10
C LEU A 336 2.08 -2.49 8.45
N PRO A 337 1.25 -2.29 9.51
CA PRO A 337 1.75 -1.77 10.79
C PRO A 337 2.79 -2.66 11.48
N ILE A 338 2.87 -3.97 11.18
CA ILE A 338 3.85 -4.86 11.81
C ILE A 338 5.22 -4.83 11.13
N TYR A 339 5.31 -4.40 9.88
CA TYR A 339 6.53 -4.46 9.08
C TYR A 339 7.73 -3.69 9.69
N PRO A 340 7.59 -2.47 10.22
CA PRO A 340 8.73 -1.78 10.85
C PRO A 340 9.30 -2.53 12.06
N PHE A 341 8.44 -3.24 12.80
CA PHE A 341 8.86 -4.04 13.95
C PHE A 341 9.55 -5.34 13.53
N ILE A 342 9.11 -5.97 12.45
CA ILE A 342 9.83 -7.10 11.83
C ILE A 342 11.18 -6.62 11.29
N ALA A 343 11.23 -5.44 10.62
CA ALA A 343 12.47 -4.85 10.12
C ALA A 343 13.49 -4.61 11.25
N TYR A 344 13.03 -4.22 12.44
CA TYR A 344 13.90 -4.09 13.61
C TYR A 344 14.56 -5.42 13.99
N PHE A 345 13.80 -6.51 14.10
CA PHE A 345 14.38 -7.84 14.39
C PHE A 345 15.27 -8.33 13.26
N LEU A 346 14.90 -8.07 12.02
CA LEU A 346 15.71 -8.44 10.86
C LEU A 346 17.02 -7.64 10.83
N ALA A 347 17.03 -6.37 11.22
CA ALA A 347 18.24 -5.56 11.33
C ALA A 347 19.20 -6.15 12.38
N GLU A 348 18.70 -6.50 13.58
CA GLU A 348 19.51 -7.18 14.59
C GLU A 348 20.06 -8.52 14.08
N TYR A 349 19.22 -9.28 13.35
CA TYR A 349 19.61 -10.56 12.77
C TYR A 349 20.68 -10.41 11.69
N MET A 350 20.56 -9.44 10.80
CA MET A 350 21.57 -9.19 9.76
C MET A 350 22.92 -8.75 10.37
N ILE A 351 22.90 -7.97 11.45
CA ILE A 351 24.12 -7.60 12.19
C ILE A 351 24.75 -8.85 12.83
N TYR A 352 23.94 -9.76 13.37
CA TYR A 352 24.43 -11.03 13.88
C TYR A 352 25.05 -11.87 12.76
N LEU A 353 24.38 -11.97 11.60
CA LEU A 353 24.87 -12.75 10.45
C LEU A 353 26.21 -12.20 9.93
N VAL A 354 26.36 -10.88 9.83
CA VAL A 354 27.61 -10.29 9.32
C VAL A 354 28.80 -10.55 10.25
N ARG A 355 28.53 -10.67 11.55
CA ARG A 355 29.58 -10.94 12.56
C ARG A 355 29.96 -12.41 12.66
N HIS A 356 28.99 -13.32 12.51
CA HIS A 356 29.19 -14.75 12.83
C HIS A 356 29.01 -15.67 11.61
N HIS A 357 28.20 -15.29 10.61
CA HIS A 357 27.81 -16.12 9.48
C HIS A 357 27.86 -15.38 8.16
N ARG A 358 28.95 -14.67 7.91
CA ARG A 358 29.15 -13.81 6.74
C ARG A 358 28.77 -14.49 5.40
N ARG A 359 28.98 -15.82 5.28
CA ARG A 359 28.65 -16.58 4.06
C ARG A 359 27.19 -16.43 3.65
N VAL A 360 26.26 -16.34 4.61
CA VAL A 360 24.83 -16.15 4.34
C VAL A 360 24.58 -14.82 3.61
N LEU A 361 25.17 -13.73 4.08
CA LEU A 361 25.04 -12.40 3.45
C LEU A 361 25.72 -12.37 2.07
N VAL A 362 26.87 -13.03 1.91
CA VAL A 362 27.55 -13.10 0.61
C VAL A 362 26.72 -13.91 -0.38
N SER A 363 26.11 -15.04 0.03
CA SER A 363 25.22 -15.83 -0.83
C SER A 363 23.98 -15.05 -1.21
N PHE A 364 23.33 -14.39 -0.24
CA PHE A 364 22.15 -13.56 -0.50
C PHE A 364 22.47 -12.40 -1.46
N GLY A 365 23.54 -11.64 -1.20
CA GLY A 365 23.98 -10.55 -2.08
C GLY A 365 24.39 -11.04 -3.48
N GLY A 366 24.99 -12.23 -3.56
CA GLY A 366 25.30 -12.90 -4.84
C GLY A 366 24.04 -13.24 -5.64
N ILE A 367 23.01 -13.79 -5.00
CA ILE A 367 21.73 -14.09 -5.67
C ILE A 367 21.05 -12.80 -6.13
N MET A 368 20.98 -11.78 -5.27
CA MET A 368 20.38 -10.48 -5.65
C MET A 368 21.16 -9.82 -6.78
N GLY A 369 22.50 -9.92 -6.77
CA GLY A 369 23.35 -9.45 -7.86
C GLY A 369 23.11 -10.22 -9.16
N GLY A 370 23.00 -11.54 -9.09
CA GLY A 370 22.66 -12.40 -10.23
C GLY A 370 21.30 -12.04 -10.84
N LEU A 371 20.27 -11.82 -10.00
CA LEU A 371 18.94 -11.35 -10.45
C LEU A 371 19.01 -9.99 -11.13
N SER A 372 19.79 -9.03 -10.59
CA SER A 372 19.98 -7.72 -11.20
C SER A 372 20.64 -7.78 -12.57
N ILE A 373 21.68 -8.63 -12.70
CA ILE A 373 22.35 -8.86 -13.99
C ILE A 373 21.39 -9.55 -14.97
N LEU A 374 20.66 -10.58 -14.53
CA LEU A 374 19.72 -11.32 -15.36
C LEU A 374 18.62 -10.39 -15.90
N LEU A 375 18.04 -9.56 -15.04
CA LEU A 375 17.01 -8.59 -15.44
C LEU A 375 17.53 -7.63 -16.52
N PHE A 376 18.75 -7.13 -16.34
CA PHE A 376 19.38 -6.26 -17.33
C PHE A 376 19.67 -6.99 -18.65
N LEU A 377 20.19 -8.23 -18.61
CA LEU A 377 20.46 -9.01 -19.81
C LEU A 377 19.16 -9.37 -20.58
N VAL A 378 18.10 -9.73 -19.87
CA VAL A 378 16.77 -9.95 -20.47
C VAL A 378 16.29 -8.67 -21.16
N PHE A 379 16.42 -7.52 -20.49
CA PHE A 379 16.06 -6.25 -21.09
C PHE A 379 16.86 -5.97 -22.38
N VAL A 380 18.19 -6.18 -22.35
CA VAL A 380 19.04 -6.02 -23.55
C VAL A 380 18.62 -6.99 -24.68
N ALA A 381 18.33 -8.25 -24.35
CA ALA A 381 17.87 -9.23 -25.34
C ALA A 381 16.54 -8.81 -26.00
N VAL A 382 15.57 -8.33 -25.20
CA VAL A 382 14.32 -7.77 -25.72
C VAL A 382 14.60 -6.56 -26.60
N ARG A 383 15.44 -5.64 -26.16
CA ARG A 383 15.78 -4.41 -26.91
C ARG A 383 16.47 -4.66 -28.24
N CYS A 384 17.22 -5.76 -28.34
CA CYS A 384 17.89 -6.20 -29.57
C CYS A 384 16.99 -7.06 -30.48
N GLY A 385 15.70 -7.25 -30.15
CA GLY A 385 14.78 -8.08 -30.92
C GLY A 385 15.11 -9.58 -30.89
N MET A 386 15.86 -10.03 -29.88
CA MET A 386 16.30 -11.44 -29.78
C MET A 386 15.22 -12.35 -29.20
N VAL A 387 14.12 -11.78 -28.67
CA VAL A 387 13.01 -12.52 -28.06
C VAL A 387 11.81 -12.49 -29.02
N PRO A 388 11.49 -13.59 -29.72
CA PRO A 388 10.36 -13.61 -30.64
C PRO A 388 9.03 -13.73 -29.89
N ASP A 389 7.93 -13.22 -30.46
CA ASP A 389 6.58 -13.27 -29.89
C ASP A 389 6.12 -14.71 -29.58
N THR A 390 6.64 -15.71 -30.30
CA THR A 390 6.33 -17.13 -30.12
C THR A 390 6.75 -17.72 -28.77
N VAL A 391 7.61 -17.01 -28.02
CA VAL A 391 7.98 -17.41 -26.65
C VAL A 391 6.78 -17.35 -25.70
N PHE A 392 5.81 -16.46 -26.00
CA PHE A 392 4.64 -16.29 -25.18
C PHE A 392 3.47 -17.09 -25.73
N SER A 393 2.88 -17.95 -24.90
CA SER A 393 1.72 -18.78 -25.23
C SER A 393 0.68 -18.76 -24.10
N GLY A 394 -0.56 -19.17 -24.40
CA GLY A 394 -1.64 -19.30 -23.45
C GLY A 394 -2.43 -18.00 -23.22
N LYS A 395 -3.25 -17.97 -22.16
CA LYS A 395 -4.27 -16.95 -21.88
C LYS A 395 -3.73 -15.51 -21.81
N HIS A 396 -2.50 -15.32 -21.40
CA HIS A 396 -1.86 -14.01 -21.20
C HIS A 396 -0.82 -13.66 -22.27
N ALA A 397 -0.75 -14.43 -23.36
CA ALA A 397 0.24 -14.22 -24.42
C ALA A 397 0.20 -12.80 -25.00
N ALA A 398 -0.97 -12.33 -25.39
CA ALA A 398 -1.15 -10.99 -25.98
C ALA A 398 -0.68 -9.87 -25.04
N GLU A 399 -0.98 -9.99 -23.75
CA GLU A 399 -0.55 -9.02 -22.73
C GLU A 399 0.98 -9.04 -22.54
N ASN A 400 1.59 -10.22 -22.46
CA ASN A 400 3.04 -10.38 -22.32
C ASN A 400 3.80 -9.89 -23.55
N ILE A 401 3.27 -10.12 -24.75
CA ILE A 401 3.81 -9.58 -26.02
C ILE A 401 3.76 -8.05 -26.00
N ALA A 402 2.63 -7.46 -25.56
CA ALA A 402 2.51 -6.02 -25.45
C ALA A 402 3.53 -5.41 -24.44
N PHE A 403 3.80 -6.10 -23.32
CA PHE A 403 4.84 -5.70 -22.36
C PHE A 403 6.24 -5.75 -22.96
N MET A 404 6.53 -6.80 -23.71
CA MET A 404 7.80 -6.97 -24.41
C MET A 404 8.01 -5.85 -25.42
N HIS A 405 7.04 -5.58 -26.28
CA HIS A 405 7.12 -4.50 -27.27
C HIS A 405 7.21 -3.11 -26.62
N ALA A 406 6.56 -2.89 -25.48
CA ALA A 406 6.73 -1.65 -24.73
C ALA A 406 8.19 -1.44 -24.25
N LEU A 407 8.85 -2.49 -23.78
CA LEU A 407 10.27 -2.46 -23.38
C LEU A 407 11.19 -2.27 -24.61
N GLU A 408 10.84 -2.88 -25.73
CA GLU A 408 11.59 -2.77 -26.99
C GLU A 408 11.55 -1.35 -27.57
N GLN A 409 10.37 -0.71 -27.57
CA GLN A 409 10.14 0.57 -28.24
C GLN A 409 10.38 1.80 -27.37
N THR A 410 10.34 1.65 -26.04
CA THR A 410 10.46 2.79 -25.12
C THR A 410 11.77 3.56 -25.30
N SER A 411 11.68 4.88 -25.40
CA SER A 411 12.84 5.76 -25.38
C SER A 411 13.51 5.75 -24.00
N ILE A 412 14.79 5.47 -23.95
CA ILE A 412 15.51 5.30 -22.68
C ILE A 412 16.08 6.63 -22.18
N GLY A 413 16.74 7.42 -23.06
CA GLY A 413 17.33 8.70 -22.70
C GLY A 413 18.19 8.63 -21.43
N LEU A 414 17.93 9.53 -20.47
CA LEU A 414 18.62 9.56 -19.17
C LEU A 414 18.29 8.36 -18.27
N LYS A 415 17.26 7.56 -18.58
CA LYS A 415 16.90 6.37 -17.80
C LYS A 415 17.97 5.26 -17.86
N TRP A 416 18.95 5.35 -18.77
CA TRP A 416 20.14 4.51 -18.72
C TRP A 416 20.87 4.58 -17.37
N ILE A 417 20.90 5.75 -16.73
CA ILE A 417 21.49 5.90 -15.39
C ILE A 417 20.77 4.96 -14.39
N VAL A 418 19.43 4.97 -14.43
CA VAL A 418 18.59 4.16 -13.54
C VAL A 418 18.80 2.66 -13.79
N LEU A 419 18.87 2.25 -15.06
CA LEU A 419 19.08 0.86 -15.47
C LEU A 419 20.46 0.31 -15.07
N LEU A 420 21.49 1.14 -15.09
CA LEU A 420 22.87 0.73 -14.78
C LEU A 420 23.19 0.75 -13.29
N LEU A 421 22.42 1.48 -12.45
CA LEU A 421 22.67 1.56 -11.01
C LEU A 421 22.74 0.20 -10.31
N PRO A 422 21.86 -0.78 -10.57
CA PRO A 422 21.96 -2.11 -9.96
C PRO A 422 23.29 -2.82 -10.32
N LEU A 423 23.77 -2.67 -11.56
CA LEU A 423 25.03 -3.28 -12.01
C LEU A 423 26.24 -2.63 -11.32
N VAL A 424 26.20 -1.32 -11.12
CA VAL A 424 27.22 -0.60 -10.34
C VAL A 424 27.23 -1.09 -8.89
N ALA A 425 26.06 -1.23 -8.27
CA ALA A 425 25.93 -1.76 -6.90
C ALA A 425 26.47 -3.20 -6.80
N VAL A 426 26.20 -4.03 -7.81
CA VAL A 426 26.76 -5.39 -7.91
C VAL A 426 28.29 -5.36 -8.02
N GLY A 427 28.85 -4.48 -8.85
CA GLY A 427 30.30 -4.28 -8.98
C GLY A 427 30.96 -3.89 -7.63
N ILE A 428 30.34 -2.94 -6.92
CA ILE A 428 30.77 -2.54 -5.56
C ILE A 428 30.69 -3.73 -4.61
N PHE A 429 29.58 -4.49 -4.60
CA PHE A 429 29.43 -5.68 -3.76
C PHE A 429 30.53 -6.71 -4.01
N PHE A 430 30.83 -7.05 -5.26
CA PHE A 430 31.89 -8.02 -5.58
C PHE A 430 33.27 -7.52 -5.12
N ARG A 431 33.52 -6.21 -5.18
CA ARG A 431 34.78 -5.60 -4.70
C ARG A 431 34.90 -5.70 -3.16
N VAL A 432 33.78 -5.53 -2.44
CA VAL A 432 33.79 -5.51 -0.96
C VAL A 432 33.38 -6.84 -0.32
N ARG A 433 32.96 -7.84 -1.10
CA ARG A 433 32.49 -9.14 -0.57
C ARG A 433 33.50 -9.88 0.31
N LYS A 434 34.79 -9.58 0.19
CA LYS A 434 35.85 -10.12 1.06
C LYS A 434 36.01 -9.33 2.36
N LYS A 435 35.50 -8.10 2.43
CA LYS A 435 35.50 -7.29 3.66
C LYS A 435 34.41 -7.81 4.59
N SER A 436 34.56 -7.59 5.88
CA SER A 436 33.56 -7.95 6.90
C SER A 436 32.92 -6.69 7.47
N GLY A 437 31.83 -6.86 8.23
CA GLY A 437 31.17 -5.78 8.95
C GLY A 437 30.20 -4.96 8.09
N TRP A 438 30.05 -3.70 8.43
CA TRP A 438 29.07 -2.78 7.89
C TRP A 438 29.16 -2.55 6.37
N THR A 439 30.38 -2.55 5.81
CA THR A 439 30.61 -2.34 4.37
C THR A 439 29.91 -3.42 3.53
N LEU A 440 30.03 -4.70 3.93
CA LEU A 440 29.35 -5.79 3.24
C LEU A 440 27.84 -5.69 3.39
N LEU A 441 27.36 -5.32 4.57
CA LEU A 441 25.95 -5.23 4.87
C LEU A 441 25.29 -4.13 4.04
N TYR A 442 25.86 -2.91 4.01
CA TYR A 442 25.36 -1.81 3.20
C TYR A 442 25.46 -2.07 1.69
N ALA A 443 26.54 -2.71 1.22
CA ALA A 443 26.63 -3.12 -0.18
C ALA A 443 25.52 -4.11 -0.57
N THR A 444 25.19 -5.05 0.32
CA THR A 444 24.10 -6.02 0.09
C THR A 444 22.72 -5.32 0.03
N VAL A 445 22.44 -4.43 0.98
CA VAL A 445 21.18 -3.65 0.98
C VAL A 445 21.15 -2.68 -0.20
N GLY A 446 22.31 -2.15 -0.59
CA GLY A 446 22.47 -1.27 -1.75
C GLY A 446 22.07 -1.93 -3.09
N ILE A 447 22.37 -3.22 -3.29
CA ILE A 447 21.86 -3.96 -4.47
C ILE A 447 20.32 -3.98 -4.46
N VAL A 448 19.71 -4.30 -3.31
CA VAL A 448 18.25 -4.34 -3.21
C VAL A 448 17.65 -2.97 -3.47
N PHE A 449 18.19 -1.91 -2.86
CA PHE A 449 17.73 -0.54 -3.08
C PHE A 449 17.81 -0.13 -4.54
N THR A 450 18.96 -0.34 -5.20
CA THR A 450 19.12 0.06 -6.61
C THR A 450 18.27 -0.77 -7.56
N LEU A 451 17.97 -2.03 -7.20
CA LEU A 451 17.04 -2.86 -7.96
C LEU A 451 15.60 -2.29 -7.89
N PHE A 452 15.11 -1.94 -6.70
CA PHE A 452 13.80 -1.27 -6.56
C PHE A 452 13.79 0.06 -7.31
N PHE A 453 14.86 0.83 -7.22
CA PHE A 453 15.00 2.10 -7.92
C PHE A 453 14.92 1.94 -9.46
N ALA A 454 15.52 0.88 -10.01
CA ALA A 454 15.41 0.56 -11.44
C ALA A 454 14.01 0.05 -11.82
N LEU A 455 13.38 -0.74 -10.94
CA LEU A 455 12.01 -1.19 -11.14
C LEU A 455 11.04 0.00 -11.22
N ASP A 456 11.11 0.93 -10.28
CA ASP A 456 10.20 2.09 -10.23
C ASP A 456 10.50 3.13 -11.31
N GLY A 457 11.77 3.38 -11.61
CA GLY A 457 12.14 4.44 -12.54
C GLY A 457 12.09 4.04 -14.03
N PHE A 458 12.02 2.74 -14.31
CA PHE A 458 12.00 2.27 -15.71
C PHE A 458 11.08 1.09 -15.95
N TYR A 459 11.32 -0.07 -15.32
CA TYR A 459 10.63 -1.30 -15.70
C TYR A 459 9.13 -1.26 -15.44
N GLN A 460 8.72 -0.87 -14.23
CA GLN A 460 7.30 -0.85 -13.87
C GLN A 460 6.50 0.17 -14.69
N PRO A 461 6.90 1.45 -14.83
CA PRO A 461 6.16 2.39 -15.65
C PRO A 461 6.04 1.91 -17.10
N THR A 462 7.13 1.42 -17.70
CA THR A 462 7.14 0.95 -19.09
C THR A 462 6.15 -0.20 -19.31
N VAL A 463 6.15 -1.19 -18.42
CA VAL A 463 5.28 -2.38 -18.54
C VAL A 463 3.85 -2.07 -18.13
N LEU A 464 3.65 -1.39 -16.98
CA LEU A 464 2.31 -1.20 -16.41
C LEU A 464 1.48 -0.17 -17.17
N ASN A 465 2.10 0.79 -17.85
CA ASN A 465 1.37 1.78 -18.65
C ASN A 465 0.61 1.13 -19.83
N VAL A 466 1.08 -0.01 -20.31
CA VAL A 466 0.36 -0.79 -21.34
C VAL A 466 -0.99 -1.30 -20.83
N LYS A 467 -1.11 -1.56 -19.51
CA LYS A 467 -2.36 -2.02 -18.90
C LYS A 467 -3.37 -0.91 -18.61
N SER A 468 -2.92 0.33 -18.64
CA SER A 468 -3.76 1.46 -18.23
C SER A 468 -4.86 1.74 -19.24
N ASP A 469 -6.04 2.10 -18.75
CA ASP A 469 -7.13 2.60 -19.58
C ASP A 469 -6.96 4.08 -19.98
N LYS A 470 -5.84 4.73 -19.64
CA LYS A 470 -5.60 6.13 -19.99
C LYS A 470 -5.68 6.39 -21.49
N PRO A 471 -5.05 5.59 -22.39
CA PRO A 471 -5.17 5.81 -23.84
C PRO A 471 -6.62 5.69 -24.34
N VAL A 472 -7.42 4.79 -23.74
CA VAL A 472 -8.85 4.64 -24.05
C VAL A 472 -9.63 5.89 -23.62
N ALA A 473 -9.38 6.38 -22.42
CA ALA A 473 -10.01 7.61 -21.90
C ALA A 473 -9.62 8.83 -22.74
N ASP A 474 -8.34 8.97 -23.12
CA ASP A 474 -7.85 10.05 -23.98
C ASP A 474 -8.57 10.03 -25.34
N HIS A 475 -8.76 8.83 -25.96
CA HIS A 475 -9.52 8.70 -27.20
C HIS A 475 -11.00 9.06 -27.01
N ILE A 476 -11.65 8.57 -25.95
CA ILE A 476 -13.05 8.94 -25.64
C ILE A 476 -13.18 10.46 -25.46
N ALA A 477 -12.21 11.13 -24.86
CA ALA A 477 -12.20 12.57 -24.71
C ALA A 477 -12.11 13.33 -26.04
N THR A 478 -11.47 12.75 -27.08
CA THR A 478 -11.45 13.34 -28.43
C THR A 478 -12.81 13.21 -29.12
N VAL A 479 -13.52 12.08 -28.94
CA VAL A 479 -14.85 11.84 -29.53
C VAL A 479 -15.95 12.64 -28.80
N VAL A 480 -15.85 12.72 -27.45
CA VAL A 480 -16.81 13.41 -26.58
C VAL A 480 -16.06 14.38 -25.67
N PRO A 481 -15.67 15.57 -26.18
CA PRO A 481 -14.83 16.51 -25.41
C PRO A 481 -15.49 17.01 -24.13
N GLN A 482 -16.82 17.18 -24.14
CA GLN A 482 -17.60 17.76 -23.03
C GLN A 482 -18.90 16.99 -22.80
N GLY A 483 -19.52 17.22 -21.63
CA GLY A 483 -20.80 16.63 -21.26
C GLY A 483 -20.68 15.32 -20.49
N ARG A 484 -21.83 14.79 -20.10
CA ARG A 484 -21.94 13.52 -19.36
C ARG A 484 -21.77 12.35 -20.30
N LEU A 485 -21.15 11.32 -19.78
CA LEU A 485 -21.08 9.99 -20.36
C LEU A 485 -21.84 9.03 -19.45
N TYR A 486 -22.32 7.95 -20.02
CA TYR A 486 -23.10 6.96 -19.29
C TYR A 486 -22.38 5.62 -19.29
N SER A 487 -22.53 4.83 -18.22
CA SER A 487 -22.01 3.46 -18.18
C SER A 487 -23.11 2.48 -17.83
N TYR A 488 -23.06 1.30 -18.43
CA TYR A 488 -23.90 0.17 -18.07
C TYR A 488 -23.02 -1.05 -17.79
N ARG A 489 -23.36 -1.78 -16.73
CA ARG A 489 -22.65 -2.99 -16.32
C ARG A 489 -23.61 -3.98 -15.69
N THR A 490 -23.46 -5.23 -16.05
CA THR A 490 -24.25 -6.34 -15.51
C THR A 490 -23.79 -6.76 -14.12
N ASP A 491 -22.52 -6.57 -13.79
CA ASP A 491 -21.92 -6.91 -12.49
C ASP A 491 -22.28 -5.85 -11.45
N VAL A 492 -23.53 -5.84 -11.01
CA VAL A 492 -24.01 -4.96 -9.93
C VAL A 492 -23.84 -5.70 -8.61
N TYR A 493 -22.75 -5.43 -7.88
CA TYR A 493 -22.68 -5.75 -6.47
C TYR A 493 -23.59 -4.78 -5.70
N THR A 494 -24.51 -5.31 -4.90
CA THR A 494 -25.64 -4.61 -4.27
C THR A 494 -25.30 -3.37 -3.44
N ALA A 495 -24.05 -3.16 -3.03
CA ALA A 495 -23.61 -1.99 -2.27
C ALA A 495 -22.54 -1.14 -2.99
N ASN A 496 -21.84 -1.69 -3.98
CA ASN A 496 -20.82 -0.98 -4.75
C ASN A 496 -20.98 -1.37 -6.22
N ARG A 497 -21.57 -0.47 -7.01
CA ARG A 497 -21.61 -0.63 -8.45
C ARG A 497 -20.20 -0.72 -8.99
N THR A 498 -19.95 -1.61 -9.95
CA THR A 498 -18.71 -1.58 -10.69
C THR A 498 -18.76 -0.41 -11.66
N HIS A 499 -17.85 0.55 -11.46
CA HIS A 499 -17.67 1.68 -12.38
C HIS A 499 -16.39 1.52 -13.17
N PRO A 500 -16.28 2.13 -14.35
CA PRO A 500 -15.01 2.27 -15.04
C PRO A 500 -14.16 3.34 -14.34
N PHE A 501 -13.67 3.04 -13.13
CA PHE A 501 -12.99 4.00 -12.27
C PHE A 501 -11.79 4.65 -12.94
N THR A 502 -10.98 3.87 -13.66
CA THR A 502 -9.77 4.38 -14.32
C THR A 502 -10.15 5.33 -15.46
N ILE A 503 -11.07 4.93 -16.32
CA ILE A 503 -11.54 5.78 -17.42
C ILE A 503 -12.23 7.01 -16.86
N ASN A 504 -13.09 6.86 -15.84
CA ASN A 504 -13.82 7.97 -15.25
C ASN A 504 -12.90 8.99 -14.58
N PHE A 505 -11.82 8.54 -13.93
CA PHE A 505 -10.81 9.42 -13.37
C PHE A 505 -10.17 10.30 -14.46
N TYR A 506 -9.67 9.70 -15.55
CA TYR A 506 -9.03 10.46 -16.64
C TYR A 506 -10.00 11.34 -17.41
N LEU A 507 -11.29 11.03 -17.38
CA LEU A 507 -12.35 11.87 -17.95
C LEU A 507 -12.89 12.95 -16.99
N GLY A 508 -12.31 13.08 -15.80
CA GLY A 508 -12.70 14.13 -14.85
C GLY A 508 -14.02 13.88 -14.14
N ASP A 509 -14.33 12.63 -13.80
CA ASP A 509 -15.57 12.19 -13.14
C ASP A 509 -16.83 12.64 -13.90
N ARG A 510 -16.95 12.24 -15.17
CA ARG A 510 -18.08 12.55 -16.06
C ARG A 510 -18.98 11.36 -16.35
N ILE A 511 -18.53 10.12 -16.01
CA ILE A 511 -19.30 8.92 -16.27
C ILE A 511 -20.27 8.65 -15.14
N VAL A 512 -21.56 8.52 -15.48
CA VAL A 512 -22.63 8.23 -14.53
C VAL A 512 -23.37 6.94 -14.92
N PRO A 513 -24.02 6.22 -14.00
CA PRO A 513 -24.76 5.02 -14.33
C PRO A 513 -25.97 5.31 -15.23
N PHE A 514 -26.10 4.58 -16.34
CA PHE A 514 -27.20 4.72 -17.28
C PHE A 514 -28.56 4.39 -16.64
N ASP A 515 -28.63 3.31 -15.89
CA ASP A 515 -29.84 2.78 -15.25
C ASP A 515 -30.45 3.71 -14.18
N VAL A 516 -29.68 4.67 -13.67
CA VAL A 516 -30.18 5.67 -12.72
C VAL A 516 -30.72 6.91 -13.41
N PHE A 517 -30.09 7.35 -14.49
CA PHE A 517 -30.41 8.62 -15.14
C PHE A 517 -31.36 8.45 -16.34
N LEU A 518 -31.40 7.30 -16.99
CA LEU A 518 -32.24 6.97 -18.16
C LEU A 518 -32.35 8.11 -19.19
N PRO A 519 -31.24 8.63 -19.71
CA PRO A 519 -31.24 9.77 -20.62
C PRO A 519 -31.79 9.40 -21.99
N ASP A 520 -32.38 10.36 -22.72
CA ASP A 520 -32.97 10.11 -24.05
C ASP A 520 -31.92 9.93 -25.15
N ALA A 521 -30.76 10.59 -25.04
CA ALA A 521 -29.65 10.46 -25.97
C ALA A 521 -28.32 10.72 -25.28
N GLY A 522 -27.23 10.20 -25.85
CA GLY A 522 -25.88 10.41 -25.32
C GLY A 522 -24.88 9.37 -25.79
N TYR A 523 -23.83 9.19 -24.98
CA TYR A 523 -22.78 8.20 -25.24
C TYR A 523 -22.65 7.24 -24.05
N LEU A 524 -22.56 5.94 -24.38
CA LEU A 524 -22.51 4.82 -23.44
C LEU A 524 -21.12 4.18 -23.49
N VAL A 525 -20.43 4.15 -22.37
CA VAL A 525 -19.20 3.38 -22.15
C VAL A 525 -19.61 2.03 -21.55
N VAL A 526 -19.35 0.95 -22.30
CA VAL A 526 -19.82 -0.39 -21.94
C VAL A 526 -18.74 -1.43 -22.24
N GLY A 527 -18.71 -2.52 -21.49
CA GLY A 527 -17.91 -3.69 -21.82
C GLY A 527 -18.55 -4.48 -22.95
N GLU A 528 -17.75 -5.01 -23.87
CA GLU A 528 -18.23 -5.83 -25.01
C GLU A 528 -19.23 -6.90 -24.56
N SER A 529 -18.94 -7.60 -23.46
CA SER A 529 -19.81 -8.66 -22.91
C SER A 529 -21.13 -8.17 -22.34
N ASP A 530 -21.29 -6.87 -22.09
CA ASP A 530 -22.48 -6.29 -21.48
C ASP A 530 -23.42 -5.63 -22.51
N VAL A 531 -23.02 -5.57 -23.78
CA VAL A 531 -23.78 -4.89 -24.87
C VAL A 531 -25.11 -5.57 -25.12
N GLU A 532 -25.13 -6.90 -25.21
CA GLU A 532 -26.37 -7.64 -25.46
C GLU A 532 -27.32 -7.53 -24.28
N ALA A 533 -26.80 -7.63 -23.05
CA ALA A 533 -27.61 -7.43 -21.85
C ALA A 533 -28.20 -6.00 -21.78
N PHE A 534 -27.47 -4.99 -22.29
CA PHE A 534 -28.00 -3.64 -22.41
C PHE A 534 -29.16 -3.57 -23.40
N ARG A 535 -29.03 -4.20 -24.59
CA ARG A 535 -30.08 -4.23 -25.62
C ARG A 535 -31.36 -4.92 -25.12
N GLU A 536 -31.19 -6.02 -24.39
CA GLU A 536 -32.30 -6.75 -23.79
C GLU A 536 -33.01 -5.93 -22.69
N ALA A 537 -32.23 -5.28 -21.82
CA ALA A 537 -32.78 -4.47 -20.72
C ALA A 537 -33.44 -3.17 -21.21
N TYR A 538 -32.97 -2.60 -22.32
CA TYR A 538 -33.42 -1.31 -22.82
C TYR A 538 -33.78 -1.34 -24.32
N PRO A 539 -34.79 -2.13 -24.74
CA PRO A 539 -35.14 -2.29 -26.14
C PRO A 539 -35.66 -1.02 -26.84
N ALA A 540 -36.06 0.00 -26.04
CA ALA A 540 -36.45 1.30 -26.53
C ALA A 540 -35.28 2.20 -26.96
N TYR A 541 -34.05 1.73 -26.86
CA TYR A 541 -32.87 2.52 -27.21
C TYR A 541 -32.15 1.89 -28.43
N GLU A 542 -31.94 2.71 -29.45
CA GLU A 542 -31.02 2.36 -30.52
C GLU A 542 -29.59 2.73 -30.12
N ILE A 543 -28.64 1.78 -30.32
CA ILE A 543 -27.23 2.01 -30.04
C ILE A 543 -26.40 1.80 -31.32
N ARG A 544 -25.48 2.73 -31.57
CA ARG A 544 -24.52 2.67 -32.68
C ARG A 544 -23.11 2.69 -32.12
N GLN A 545 -22.30 1.71 -32.45
CA GLN A 545 -20.89 1.68 -32.06
C GLN A 545 -20.11 2.82 -32.72
N VAL A 546 -19.39 3.59 -31.91
CA VAL A 546 -18.54 4.70 -32.32
C VAL A 546 -17.07 4.35 -32.20
N TYR A 547 -16.72 3.57 -31.18
CA TYR A 547 -15.34 3.18 -30.92
C TYR A 547 -15.26 1.81 -30.26
N ASP A 548 -14.27 1.02 -30.69
CA ASP A 548 -13.86 -0.23 -30.06
C ASP A 548 -12.38 -0.10 -29.67
N SER A 549 -12.11 -0.18 -28.38
CA SER A 549 -10.74 -0.02 -27.87
C SER A 549 -9.85 -1.21 -28.19
N ARG A 550 -10.42 -2.40 -28.40
CA ARG A 550 -9.71 -3.69 -28.46
C ARG A 550 -8.80 -3.92 -27.25
N HIS A 551 -8.93 -3.07 -26.23
CA HIS A 551 -8.15 -3.09 -24.99
C HIS A 551 -9.02 -3.59 -23.86
N ARG A 552 -8.49 -4.55 -23.09
CA ARG A 552 -9.16 -5.03 -21.87
C ARG A 552 -8.90 -4.08 -20.71
N SER A 553 -9.97 -3.50 -20.17
CA SER A 553 -9.88 -2.58 -19.04
C SER A 553 -9.12 -3.18 -17.86
N CYS A 554 -8.28 -2.37 -17.23
CA CYS A 554 -7.61 -2.74 -15.99
C CYS A 554 -8.56 -2.82 -14.79
N ASP A 555 -9.80 -2.35 -14.89
CA ASP A 555 -10.80 -2.37 -13.83
C ASP A 555 -11.55 -3.70 -13.73
N ASP A 556 -11.96 -4.30 -14.87
CA ASP A 556 -12.82 -5.49 -14.93
C ASP A 556 -12.44 -6.53 -16.00
N HIS A 557 -11.37 -6.26 -16.78
CA HIS A 557 -10.87 -7.13 -17.86
C HIS A 557 -11.83 -7.33 -19.05
N LYS A 558 -12.85 -6.47 -19.22
CA LYS A 558 -13.74 -6.44 -20.37
C LYS A 558 -13.17 -5.51 -21.45
N VAL A 559 -13.39 -5.81 -22.72
CA VAL A 559 -13.02 -4.89 -23.82
C VAL A 559 -13.96 -3.69 -23.78
N VAL A 560 -13.40 -2.49 -23.74
CA VAL A 560 -14.17 -1.25 -23.62
C VAL A 560 -14.64 -0.79 -24.97
N GLN A 561 -15.92 -0.51 -25.07
CA GLN A 561 -16.55 0.02 -26.29
C GLN A 561 -17.33 1.30 -25.96
N LEU A 562 -17.41 2.23 -26.93
CA LEU A 562 -18.21 3.44 -26.87
C LEU A 562 -19.32 3.38 -27.90
N TYR A 563 -20.56 3.56 -27.44
CA TYR A 563 -21.74 3.63 -28.29
C TYR A 563 -22.40 5.00 -28.19
N GLN A 564 -22.89 5.51 -29.30
CA GLN A 564 -23.90 6.56 -29.31
C GLN A 564 -25.26 5.90 -29.17
N PHE A 565 -26.13 6.45 -28.32
CA PHE A 565 -27.48 5.91 -28.12
C PHE A 565 -28.53 7.01 -28.26
N ARG A 566 -29.72 6.58 -28.66
CA ARG A 566 -30.93 7.43 -28.74
C ARG A 566 -32.15 6.60 -28.42
N LYS A 567 -33.09 7.15 -27.64
CA LYS A 567 -34.38 6.53 -27.38
C LYS A 567 -35.28 6.61 -28.62
N VAL A 568 -35.84 5.48 -29.02
CA VAL A 568 -36.77 5.38 -30.18
C VAL A 568 -38.15 5.81 -29.71
N GLY A 569 -38.78 6.76 -30.40
CA GLY A 569 -40.16 7.17 -30.11
C GLY A 569 -40.33 8.60 -29.60
N GLN A 570 -39.30 9.44 -29.75
CA GLN A 570 -39.42 10.89 -29.61
C GLN A 570 -39.06 11.61 -30.92
#